data_d2e6114a2502744434f00cd0557412f3
#
_entry.id   d2e6114a2502744434f00cd0557412f3
#
_cell.length_a   1.000
_cell.length_b   1.000
_cell.length_c   1.000
_cell.angle_alpha   90.00
_cell.angle_beta   90.00
_cell.angle_gamma   90.00
#
_symmetry.space_group_name_H-M   'P 1'
#
loop_
_entity.id
_entity.type
_entity.pdbx_description
1 polymer ?
#
loop_
_entity_poly.entity_id
_entity_poly.type
_entity_poly.pdbx_seq_one_letter_code
_entity_poly.pdbx_strand_id
1 'polypeptide(L)'
;NIPNGAGLSSSASLEVLMAVIINDLNNFDLDMISMVKMCQEAENKFIGVNCGIMDQFSIGMGTEGCAILLDCNTLEYRYSKINMDGYKIVIGNTNKKRGLADSKYNERRSECESALAQIQTVKNINSLGELTEEEFEEVKNVITDPIVRKRAKHAVYENQRTLKAVKALENNDLLLFGKLMSESHISLRDDYEVTGKELDTLVSLAWEMPGVIGARMTGAGFGGCTVSIVKEENVQYFIDTITEKYTEIIGYAPDFYVANISDGARKLL
;
A
#
# COMPACT_ATOMS: atom_id res chain seq x y z
N ASN A 1 16.80 6.19 -11.10
CA ASN A 1 15.71 6.05 -12.06
C ASN A 1 14.43 5.68 -11.31
N ILE A 2 13.54 6.66 -11.14
CA ILE A 2 12.23 6.43 -10.49
C ILE A 2 11.23 6.12 -11.61
N PRO A 3 10.51 4.97 -11.57
CA PRO A 3 9.46 4.66 -12.53
C PRO A 3 8.37 5.73 -12.50
N ASN A 4 8.16 6.44 -13.62
CA ASN A 4 7.16 7.50 -13.69
C ASN A 4 5.78 6.92 -14.03
N GLY A 5 4.73 7.40 -13.33
CA GLY A 5 3.35 7.00 -13.59
C GLY A 5 2.97 5.57 -13.17
N ALA A 6 3.90 4.83 -12.56
CA ALA A 6 3.69 3.45 -12.14
C ALA A 6 2.92 3.31 -10.80
N GLY A 7 2.65 4.42 -10.10
CA GLY A 7 2.03 4.36 -8.77
C GLY A 7 2.96 3.87 -7.66
N LEU A 8 4.25 4.08 -7.85
CA LEU A 8 5.32 3.75 -6.90
C LEU A 8 5.87 5.01 -6.22
N SER A 9 4.98 5.89 -5.78
CA SER A 9 5.30 7.09 -4.98
C SER A 9 6.34 8.01 -5.64
N SER A 10 6.29 8.19 -6.97
CA SER A 10 7.30 8.99 -7.69
C SER A 10 7.29 10.47 -7.31
N SER A 11 6.12 11.07 -7.05
CA SER A 11 6.01 12.46 -6.56
C SER A 11 6.62 12.58 -5.17
N ALA A 12 6.20 11.75 -4.22
CA ALA A 12 6.73 11.73 -2.86
C ALA A 12 8.27 11.51 -2.83
N SER A 13 8.79 10.65 -3.73
CA SER A 13 10.23 10.43 -3.85
C SER A 13 10.99 11.70 -4.25
N LEU A 14 10.44 12.47 -5.20
CA LEU A 14 11.05 13.73 -5.64
C LEU A 14 10.94 14.80 -4.56
N GLU A 15 9.78 14.93 -3.93
CA GLU A 15 9.51 15.90 -2.86
C GLU A 15 10.43 15.70 -1.67
N VAL A 16 10.48 14.48 -1.13
CA VAL A 16 11.33 14.16 0.03
C VAL A 16 12.80 14.31 -0.31
N LEU A 17 13.24 13.91 -1.52
CA LEU A 17 14.61 14.16 -1.98
C LEU A 17 14.94 15.65 -1.98
N MET A 18 14.04 16.48 -2.51
CA MET A 18 14.25 17.94 -2.54
C MET A 18 14.24 18.54 -1.13
N ALA A 19 13.37 18.06 -0.24
CA ALA A 19 13.36 18.49 1.16
C ALA A 19 14.69 18.19 1.86
N VAL A 20 15.24 16.98 1.67
CA VAL A 20 16.56 16.60 2.22
C VAL A 20 17.67 17.49 1.68
N ILE A 21 17.70 17.74 0.35
CA ILE A 21 18.71 18.61 -0.27
C ILE A 21 18.62 20.04 0.28
N ILE A 22 17.42 20.63 0.31
CA ILE A 22 17.23 22.01 0.77
C ILE A 22 17.58 22.15 2.26
N ASN A 23 17.19 21.16 3.07
CA ASN A 23 17.52 21.11 4.49
C ASN A 23 19.05 21.10 4.73
N ASP A 24 19.76 20.23 4.00
CA ASP A 24 21.21 20.12 4.12
C ASP A 24 21.94 21.40 3.63
N LEU A 25 21.58 21.92 2.46
CA LEU A 25 22.23 23.10 1.87
C LEU A 25 22.06 24.38 2.70
N ASN A 26 20.94 24.52 3.42
CA ASN A 26 20.64 25.72 4.20
C ASN A 26 20.84 25.52 5.70
N ASN A 27 21.25 24.33 6.15
CA ASN A 27 21.44 23.99 7.56
C ASN A 27 20.20 24.30 8.41
N PHE A 28 19.01 23.91 7.95
CA PHE A 28 17.75 24.15 8.68
C PHE A 28 17.57 23.22 9.89
N ASP A 29 18.31 22.11 9.94
CA ASP A 29 18.27 21.12 11.02
C ASP A 29 16.87 20.54 11.29
N LEU A 30 16.09 20.34 10.22
CA LEU A 30 14.78 19.70 10.29
C LEU A 30 14.92 18.19 10.39
N ASP A 31 14.15 17.57 11.27
CA ASP A 31 14.02 16.12 11.32
C ASP A 31 13.22 15.58 10.11
N MET A 32 13.38 14.26 9.83
CA MET A 32 12.76 13.63 8.67
C MET A 32 11.22 13.64 8.74
N ILE A 33 10.64 13.49 9.93
CA ILE A 33 9.17 13.52 10.11
C ILE A 33 8.62 14.89 9.75
N SER A 34 9.29 15.95 10.14
CA SER A 34 8.94 17.33 9.77
C SER A 34 8.99 17.53 8.25
N MET A 35 10.05 17.04 7.60
CA MET A 35 10.16 17.10 6.13
C MET A 35 9.06 16.31 5.42
N VAL A 36 8.75 15.09 5.88
CA VAL A 36 7.67 14.23 5.36
C VAL A 36 6.30 14.91 5.45
N LYS A 37 6.01 15.57 6.60
CA LYS A 37 4.77 16.35 6.78
C LYS A 37 4.68 17.53 5.83
N MET A 38 5.78 18.26 5.64
CA MET A 38 5.84 19.38 4.69
C MET A 38 5.59 18.93 3.26
N CYS A 39 6.14 17.78 2.84
CA CYS A 39 5.91 17.20 1.53
C CYS A 39 4.44 16.81 1.34
N GLN A 40 3.81 16.14 2.32
CA GLN A 40 2.38 15.84 2.28
C GLN A 40 1.53 17.12 2.21
N GLU A 41 1.90 18.15 2.97
CA GLU A 41 1.19 19.42 2.95
C GLU A 41 1.29 20.11 1.58
N ALA A 42 2.42 20.00 0.91
CA ALA A 42 2.61 20.51 -0.46
C ALA A 42 1.68 19.80 -1.46
N GLU A 43 1.60 18.46 -1.43
CA GLU A 43 0.63 17.70 -2.25
C GLU A 43 -0.81 18.12 -1.96
N ASN A 44 -1.19 18.21 -0.69
CA ASN A 44 -2.56 18.50 -0.29
C ASN A 44 -2.99 19.94 -0.60
N LYS A 45 -2.13 20.94 -0.30
CA LYS A 45 -2.49 22.37 -0.38
C LYS A 45 -2.09 23.03 -1.68
N PHE A 46 -0.96 22.61 -2.29
CA PHE A 46 -0.45 23.24 -3.49
C PHE A 46 -0.86 22.48 -4.75
N ILE A 47 -0.71 21.15 -4.78
CA ILE A 47 -1.14 20.32 -5.92
C ILE A 47 -2.65 20.05 -5.86
N GLY A 48 -3.24 20.01 -4.67
CA GLY A 48 -4.67 19.78 -4.48
C GLY A 48 -5.06 18.28 -4.46
N VAL A 49 -4.10 17.38 -4.27
CA VAL A 49 -4.34 15.94 -4.11
C VAL A 49 -4.49 15.63 -2.62
N ASN A 50 -5.69 15.20 -2.20
CA ASN A 50 -5.96 14.90 -0.78
C ASN A 50 -5.37 13.54 -0.36
N CYS A 51 -4.05 13.38 -0.49
CA CYS A 51 -3.34 12.12 -0.19
C CYS A 51 -3.11 11.91 1.32
N GLY A 52 -2.97 10.63 1.72
CA GLY A 52 -2.45 10.26 3.03
C GLY A 52 -0.92 10.43 3.10
N ILE A 53 -0.35 10.21 4.30
CA ILE A 53 1.08 10.43 4.56
C ILE A 53 1.97 9.24 4.15
N MET A 54 1.39 8.10 3.82
CA MET A 54 2.10 6.82 3.69
C MET A 54 3.28 6.88 2.72
N ASP A 55 3.08 7.50 1.55
CA ASP A 55 4.11 7.54 0.50
C ASP A 55 5.32 8.36 0.93
N GLN A 56 5.12 9.57 1.41
CA GLN A 56 6.19 10.44 1.91
C GLN A 56 6.88 9.83 3.13
N PHE A 57 6.10 9.22 4.04
CA PHE A 57 6.64 8.57 5.23
C PHE A 57 7.52 7.37 4.87
N SER A 58 7.08 6.52 3.95
CA SER A 58 7.84 5.35 3.50
C SER A 58 9.16 5.74 2.84
N ILE A 59 9.14 6.80 2.02
CA ILE A 59 10.34 7.32 1.35
C ILE A 59 11.32 7.95 2.34
N GLY A 60 10.82 8.70 3.33
CA GLY A 60 11.68 9.38 4.30
C GLY A 60 12.23 8.44 5.37
N MET A 61 11.38 7.54 5.87
CA MET A 61 11.67 6.73 7.05
C MET A 61 12.07 5.29 6.74
N GLY A 62 12.23 4.92 5.46
CA GLY A 62 12.67 3.59 5.05
C GLY A 62 13.96 3.17 5.74
N THR A 63 14.08 1.89 6.12
CA THR A 63 15.28 1.29 6.71
C THR A 63 15.51 -0.06 6.07
N GLU A 64 16.75 -0.32 5.66
CA GLU A 64 17.15 -1.57 5.00
C GLU A 64 16.72 -2.80 5.83
N GLY A 65 16.11 -3.76 5.16
CA GLY A 65 15.66 -5.01 5.77
C GLY A 65 14.50 -4.89 6.75
N CYS A 66 13.79 -3.73 6.79
CA CYS A 66 12.68 -3.52 7.71
C CYS A 66 11.37 -3.11 7.00
N ALA A 67 10.25 -3.54 7.57
CA ALA A 67 8.94 -2.93 7.34
C ALA A 67 8.66 -1.87 8.39
N ILE A 68 7.83 -0.90 8.05
CA ILE A 68 7.36 0.15 8.96
C ILE A 68 5.90 -0.12 9.28
N LEU A 69 5.57 -0.26 10.57
CA LEU A 69 4.20 -0.10 11.05
C LEU A 69 4.02 1.36 11.44
N LEU A 70 3.11 2.05 10.77
CA LEU A 70 2.79 3.45 11.02
C LEU A 70 1.33 3.58 11.46
N ASP A 71 1.09 4.23 12.58
CA ASP A 71 -0.22 4.76 12.91
C ASP A 71 -0.39 6.13 12.22
N CYS A 72 -1.26 6.17 11.20
CA CYS A 72 -1.47 7.38 10.40
C CYS A 72 -2.18 8.52 11.17
N ASN A 73 -2.77 8.26 12.34
CA ASN A 73 -3.42 9.28 13.17
C ASN A 73 -2.42 9.98 14.08
N THR A 74 -1.55 9.20 14.74
CA THR A 74 -0.59 9.71 15.76
C THR A 74 0.79 9.94 15.20
N LEU A 75 1.12 9.30 14.06
CA LEU A 75 2.44 9.16 13.46
C LEU A 75 3.44 8.40 14.35
N GLU A 76 2.95 7.67 15.32
CA GLU A 76 3.76 6.67 16.02
C GLU A 76 4.10 5.55 15.04
N TYR A 77 5.35 5.12 15.06
CA TYR A 77 5.83 4.08 14.16
C TYR A 77 6.81 3.15 14.83
N ARG A 78 6.95 1.97 14.27
CA ARG A 78 7.98 1.01 14.65
C ARG A 78 8.47 0.21 13.45
N TYR A 79 9.72 -0.24 13.53
CA TYR A 79 10.30 -1.12 12.54
C TYR A 79 10.11 -2.59 12.93
N SER A 80 9.81 -3.42 11.94
CA SER A 80 9.81 -4.87 12.06
C SER A 80 10.77 -5.43 11.02
N LYS A 81 11.75 -6.22 11.44
CA LYS A 81 12.68 -6.87 10.52
C LYS A 81 11.94 -7.82 9.60
N ILE A 82 12.32 -7.82 8.33
CA ILE A 82 11.85 -8.79 7.34
C ILE A 82 13.03 -9.65 6.91
N ASN A 83 12.96 -10.94 7.22
CA ASN A 83 13.91 -11.89 6.66
C ASN A 83 13.41 -12.37 5.30
N MET A 84 14.08 -11.94 4.23
CA MET A 84 13.76 -12.27 2.84
C MET A 84 14.72 -13.32 2.24
N ASP A 85 15.43 -14.10 3.09
CA ASP A 85 16.38 -15.09 2.60
C ASP A 85 15.74 -16.07 1.62
N GLY A 86 16.29 -16.13 0.40
CA GLY A 86 15.78 -16.94 -0.70
C GLY A 86 14.52 -16.39 -1.40
N TYR A 87 14.07 -15.17 -1.08
CA TYR A 87 12.92 -14.51 -1.70
C TYR A 87 13.27 -13.13 -2.22
N LYS A 88 12.51 -12.66 -3.22
CA LYS A 88 12.58 -11.32 -3.78
C LYS A 88 11.21 -10.68 -3.78
N ILE A 89 11.20 -9.35 -3.69
CA ILE A 89 10.01 -8.54 -3.97
C ILE A 89 9.98 -8.29 -5.46
N VAL A 90 8.91 -8.71 -6.11
CA VAL A 90 8.67 -8.44 -7.53
C VAL A 90 7.47 -7.51 -7.65
N ILE A 91 7.69 -6.33 -8.22
CA ILE A 91 6.67 -5.33 -8.47
C ILE A 91 6.25 -5.46 -9.94
N GLY A 92 4.96 -5.68 -10.18
CA GLY A 92 4.38 -5.75 -11.52
C GLY A 92 3.55 -4.50 -11.81
N ASN A 93 3.97 -3.68 -12.79
CA ASN A 93 3.20 -2.53 -13.26
C ASN A 93 2.22 -2.98 -14.35
N THR A 94 0.94 -2.74 -14.12
CA THR A 94 -0.12 -3.11 -15.08
C THR A 94 -0.04 -2.36 -16.41
N ASN A 95 0.69 -1.25 -16.48
CA ASN A 95 0.71 -0.33 -17.63
C ASN A 95 -0.67 0.22 -18.02
N LYS A 96 -1.66 0.07 -17.14
CA LYS A 96 -2.95 0.72 -17.32
C LYS A 96 -2.82 2.22 -17.21
N LYS A 97 -3.22 2.95 -18.26
CA LYS A 97 -3.31 4.41 -18.19
C LYS A 97 -4.31 4.82 -17.12
N ARG A 98 -3.86 5.57 -16.13
CA ARG A 98 -4.72 6.09 -15.07
C ARG A 98 -5.68 7.14 -15.65
N GLY A 99 -6.98 6.87 -15.51
CA GLY A 99 -8.04 7.82 -15.83
C GLY A 99 -8.51 8.53 -14.55
N LEU A 100 -9.72 8.33 -14.14
CA LEU A 100 -10.39 8.98 -13.00
C LEU A 100 -9.95 8.44 -11.60
N ALA A 101 -8.68 8.06 -11.40
CA ALA A 101 -8.22 7.46 -10.15
C ALA A 101 -8.41 8.39 -8.93
N ASP A 102 -8.13 9.68 -9.09
CA ASP A 102 -8.24 10.66 -7.99
C ASP A 102 -9.69 10.86 -7.54
N SER A 103 -10.65 10.91 -8.48
CA SER A 103 -12.07 11.03 -8.14
C SER A 103 -12.59 9.79 -7.42
N LYS A 104 -12.17 8.61 -7.83
CA LYS A 104 -12.53 7.33 -7.19
C LYS A 104 -11.89 7.18 -5.81
N TYR A 105 -10.67 7.64 -5.62
CA TYR A 105 -10.03 7.68 -4.30
C TYR A 105 -10.83 8.54 -3.31
N ASN A 106 -11.21 9.75 -3.73
CA ASN A 106 -12.03 10.65 -2.90
C ASN A 106 -13.41 10.04 -2.59
N GLU A 107 -14.02 9.32 -3.54
CA GLU A 107 -15.28 8.58 -3.33
C GLU A 107 -15.11 7.54 -2.21
N ARG A 108 -14.08 6.69 -2.25
CA ARG A 108 -13.80 5.70 -1.20
C ARG A 108 -13.58 6.32 0.16
N ARG A 109 -12.87 7.44 0.21
CA ARG A 109 -12.66 8.18 1.46
C ARG A 109 -13.97 8.70 2.03
N SER A 110 -14.82 9.33 1.21
CA SER A 110 -16.14 9.84 1.62
C SER A 110 -17.05 8.71 2.12
N GLU A 111 -17.02 7.53 1.47
CA GLU A 111 -17.77 6.36 1.92
C GLU A 111 -17.32 5.90 3.31
N CYS A 112 -16.01 5.85 3.59
CA CYS A 112 -15.47 5.52 4.92
C CYS A 112 -15.82 6.58 5.98
N GLU A 113 -15.77 7.87 5.63
CA GLU A 113 -16.16 8.97 6.52
C GLU A 113 -17.66 8.90 6.87
N SER A 114 -18.51 8.58 5.88
CA SER A 114 -19.93 8.34 6.10
C SER A 114 -20.19 7.16 7.03
N ALA A 115 -19.45 6.06 6.87
CA ALA A 115 -19.56 4.91 7.76
C ALA A 115 -19.16 5.26 9.20
N LEU A 116 -18.04 5.97 9.37
CA LEU A 116 -17.56 6.42 10.67
C LEU A 116 -18.61 7.27 11.39
N ALA A 117 -19.18 8.26 10.70
CA ALA A 117 -20.21 9.13 11.27
C ALA A 117 -21.44 8.35 11.74
N GLN A 118 -21.86 7.30 11.01
CA GLN A 118 -22.96 6.43 11.42
C GLN A 118 -22.60 5.58 12.64
N ILE A 119 -21.41 5.00 12.71
CA ILE A 119 -20.94 4.20 13.85
C ILE A 119 -20.79 5.09 15.10
N GLN A 120 -20.36 6.32 14.97
CA GLN A 120 -20.21 7.28 16.06
C GLN A 120 -21.54 7.58 16.80
N THR A 121 -22.68 7.28 16.21
CA THR A 121 -23.98 7.39 16.89
C THR A 121 -24.18 6.35 18.00
N VAL A 122 -23.43 5.25 17.99
CA VAL A 122 -23.57 4.12 18.94
C VAL A 122 -22.25 3.77 19.64
N LYS A 123 -21.11 4.24 19.14
CA LYS A 123 -19.78 3.93 19.68
C LYS A 123 -18.87 5.17 19.64
N ASN A 124 -18.17 5.44 20.73
CA ASN A 124 -17.25 6.57 20.81
C ASN A 124 -15.89 6.16 20.23
N ILE A 125 -15.68 6.45 18.95
CA ILE A 125 -14.43 6.23 18.21
C ILE A 125 -14.11 7.44 17.33
N ASN A 126 -12.83 7.65 17.02
CA ASN A 126 -12.37 8.73 16.15
C ASN A 126 -12.02 8.23 14.74
N SER A 127 -11.78 6.93 14.60
CA SER A 127 -11.46 6.30 13.32
C SER A 127 -11.98 4.86 13.28
N LEU A 128 -12.21 4.34 12.05
CA LEU A 128 -12.60 2.94 11.84
C LEU A 128 -11.50 1.97 12.30
N GLY A 129 -10.23 2.40 12.29
CA GLY A 129 -9.11 1.58 12.73
C GLY A 129 -9.08 1.28 14.23
N GLU A 130 -9.87 1.98 15.05
CA GLU A 130 -10.00 1.70 16.48
C GLU A 130 -10.86 0.46 16.77
N LEU A 131 -11.63 0.00 15.78
CA LEU A 131 -12.50 -1.18 15.96
C LEU A 131 -11.73 -2.49 15.75
N THR A 132 -12.04 -3.49 16.59
CA THR A 132 -11.75 -4.89 16.26
C THR A 132 -12.75 -5.43 15.24
N GLU A 133 -12.46 -6.61 14.66
CA GLU A 133 -13.38 -7.29 13.75
C GLU A 133 -14.72 -7.61 14.49
N GLU A 134 -14.65 -8.10 15.72
CA GLU A 134 -15.80 -8.44 16.56
C GLU A 134 -16.67 -7.21 16.86
N GLU A 135 -16.04 -6.11 17.27
CA GLU A 135 -16.75 -4.86 17.55
C GLU A 135 -17.43 -4.28 16.31
N PHE A 136 -16.79 -4.41 15.14
CA PHE A 136 -17.42 -4.01 13.88
C PHE A 136 -18.64 -4.87 13.56
N GLU A 137 -18.55 -6.18 13.72
CA GLU A 137 -19.68 -7.10 13.50
C GLU A 137 -20.90 -6.77 14.39
N GLU A 138 -20.68 -6.30 15.62
CA GLU A 138 -21.74 -5.85 16.54
C GLU A 138 -22.45 -4.58 16.03
N VAL A 139 -21.68 -3.62 15.46
CA VAL A 139 -22.23 -2.29 15.12
C VAL A 139 -22.50 -2.10 13.63
N LYS A 140 -22.04 -2.98 12.74
CA LYS A 140 -22.12 -2.80 11.27
C LYS A 140 -23.51 -2.51 10.72
N ASN A 141 -24.58 -2.93 11.44
CA ASN A 141 -25.95 -2.76 11.00
C ASN A 141 -26.48 -1.32 11.17
N VAL A 142 -25.76 -0.44 11.89
CA VAL A 142 -26.10 0.99 11.91
C VAL A 142 -25.75 1.68 10.60
N ILE A 143 -24.83 1.09 9.83
CA ILE A 143 -24.50 1.57 8.48
C ILE A 143 -25.61 1.08 7.53
N THR A 144 -26.45 2.00 7.09
CA THR A 144 -27.64 1.67 6.32
C THR A 144 -27.35 1.25 4.88
N ASP A 145 -26.37 1.91 4.24
CA ASP A 145 -25.95 1.60 2.87
C ASP A 145 -25.03 0.36 2.85
N PRO A 146 -25.38 -0.71 2.12
CA PRO A 146 -24.59 -1.92 2.04
C PRO A 146 -23.22 -1.70 1.37
N ILE A 147 -23.09 -0.73 0.46
CA ILE A 147 -21.81 -0.38 -0.17
C ILE A 147 -20.90 0.27 0.87
N VAL A 148 -21.37 1.30 1.55
CA VAL A 148 -20.65 1.99 2.62
C VAL A 148 -20.23 1.01 3.73
N ARG A 149 -21.10 0.05 4.05
CA ARG A 149 -20.80 -1.04 5.02
C ARG A 149 -19.63 -1.90 4.56
N LYS A 150 -19.55 -2.27 3.27
CA LYS A 150 -18.41 -3.01 2.70
C LYS A 150 -17.11 -2.22 2.82
N ARG A 151 -17.12 -0.90 2.52
CA ARG A 151 -15.94 -0.04 2.64
C ARG A 151 -15.43 0.01 4.08
N ALA A 152 -16.35 0.20 5.04
CA ALA A 152 -16.00 0.17 6.47
C ALA A 152 -15.45 -1.18 6.91
N LYS A 153 -16.06 -2.29 6.46
CA LYS A 153 -15.54 -3.64 6.71
C LYS A 153 -14.10 -3.76 6.23
N HIS A 154 -13.82 -3.36 4.98
CA HIS A 154 -12.45 -3.38 4.47
C HIS A 154 -11.50 -2.60 5.40
N ALA A 155 -11.83 -1.36 5.76
CA ALA A 155 -10.96 -0.51 6.58
C ALA A 155 -10.65 -1.13 7.94
N VAL A 156 -11.67 -1.66 8.64
CA VAL A 156 -11.48 -2.31 9.95
C VAL A 156 -10.66 -3.59 9.83
N TYR A 157 -11.03 -4.47 8.91
CA TYR A 157 -10.37 -5.77 8.74
C TYR A 157 -8.94 -5.62 8.22
N GLU A 158 -8.67 -4.64 7.35
CA GLU A 158 -7.33 -4.36 6.84
C GLU A 158 -6.41 -3.85 7.94
N ASN A 159 -6.92 -2.99 8.85
CA ASN A 159 -6.15 -2.57 10.02
C ASN A 159 -5.78 -3.77 10.91
N GLN A 160 -6.73 -4.66 11.22
CA GLN A 160 -6.47 -5.88 11.99
C GLN A 160 -5.53 -6.84 11.26
N ARG A 161 -5.64 -6.94 9.93
CA ARG A 161 -4.72 -7.74 9.07
C ARG A 161 -3.31 -7.20 9.11
N THR A 162 -3.14 -5.87 9.10
CA THR A 162 -1.83 -5.23 9.24
C THR A 162 -1.17 -5.56 10.56
N LEU A 163 -1.91 -5.54 11.68
CA LEU A 163 -1.38 -5.95 12.99
C LEU A 163 -0.98 -7.43 13.04
N LYS A 164 -1.77 -8.30 12.39
CA LYS A 164 -1.43 -9.72 12.23
C LYS A 164 -0.19 -9.92 11.37
N ALA A 165 -0.03 -9.11 10.30
CA ALA A 165 1.12 -9.16 9.41
C ALA A 165 2.42 -8.77 10.13
N VAL A 166 2.40 -7.75 10.97
CA VAL A 166 3.56 -7.37 11.80
C VAL A 166 3.96 -8.50 12.73
N LYS A 167 3.00 -9.15 13.40
CA LYS A 167 3.27 -10.32 14.25
C LYS A 167 3.86 -11.48 13.47
N ALA A 168 3.42 -11.71 12.24
CA ALA A 168 4.00 -12.73 11.37
C ALA A 168 5.48 -12.42 11.07
N LEU A 169 5.81 -11.17 10.75
CA LEU A 169 7.19 -10.74 10.52
C LEU A 169 8.05 -10.88 11.79
N GLU A 170 7.56 -10.44 12.95
CA GLU A 170 8.24 -10.56 14.24
C GLU A 170 8.55 -12.03 14.61
N ASN A 171 7.71 -12.96 14.15
CA ASN A 171 7.89 -14.41 14.33
C ASN A 171 8.67 -15.09 13.18
N ASN A 172 9.18 -14.33 12.20
CA ASN A 172 9.81 -14.85 10.98
C ASN A 172 8.89 -15.79 10.17
N ASP A 173 7.56 -15.61 10.26
CA ASP A 173 6.58 -16.36 9.50
C ASP A 173 6.23 -15.65 8.19
N LEU A 174 7.16 -15.75 7.23
CA LEU A 174 7.01 -15.12 5.92
C LEU A 174 5.86 -15.74 5.11
N LEU A 175 5.53 -17.02 5.35
CA LEU A 175 4.40 -17.67 4.68
C LEU A 175 3.06 -17.11 5.15
N LEU A 176 2.88 -16.90 6.46
CA LEU A 176 1.70 -16.24 6.99
C LEU A 176 1.60 -14.80 6.48
N PHE A 177 2.73 -14.06 6.45
CA PHE A 177 2.77 -12.71 5.89
C PHE A 177 2.28 -12.69 4.43
N GLY A 178 2.77 -13.59 3.57
CA GLY A 178 2.35 -13.72 2.18
C GLY A 178 0.86 -14.07 2.03
N LYS A 179 0.34 -14.95 2.89
CA LYS A 179 -1.10 -15.27 2.96
C LYS A 179 -1.93 -14.02 3.30
N LEU A 180 -1.52 -13.24 4.30
CA LEU A 180 -2.20 -12.00 4.69
C LEU A 180 -2.16 -10.95 3.58
N MET A 181 -1.07 -10.87 2.79
CA MET A 181 -1.03 -10.04 1.58
C MET A 181 -2.13 -10.45 0.57
N SER A 182 -2.28 -11.75 0.33
CA SER A 182 -3.30 -12.24 -0.61
C SER A 182 -4.72 -12.00 -0.12
N GLU A 183 -4.99 -12.18 1.18
CA GLU A 183 -6.26 -11.83 1.80
C GLU A 183 -6.56 -10.33 1.71
N SER A 184 -5.54 -9.47 1.82
CA SER A 184 -5.67 -8.04 1.61
C SER A 184 -6.13 -7.72 0.18
N HIS A 185 -5.55 -8.36 -0.84
CA HIS A 185 -5.98 -8.15 -2.22
C HIS A 185 -7.45 -8.56 -2.43
N ILE A 186 -7.88 -9.69 -1.87
CA ILE A 186 -9.27 -10.14 -1.94
C ILE A 186 -10.21 -9.08 -1.35
N SER A 187 -9.89 -8.53 -0.18
CA SER A 187 -10.68 -7.48 0.45
C SER A 187 -10.67 -6.16 -0.35
N LEU A 188 -9.53 -5.79 -0.94
CA LEU A 188 -9.42 -4.64 -1.84
C LEU A 188 -10.28 -4.79 -3.10
N ARG A 189 -10.41 -6.02 -3.61
CA ARG A 189 -11.24 -6.35 -4.78
C ARG A 189 -12.73 -6.39 -4.42
N ASP A 190 -13.11 -7.14 -3.38
CA ASP A 190 -14.50 -7.53 -3.12
C ASP A 190 -15.23 -6.58 -2.16
N ASP A 191 -14.52 -6.00 -1.19
CA ASP A 191 -15.09 -5.09 -0.19
C ASP A 191 -14.80 -3.61 -0.52
N TYR A 192 -13.59 -3.27 -0.99
CA TYR A 192 -13.21 -1.89 -1.27
C TYR A 192 -13.38 -1.49 -2.74
N GLU A 193 -13.32 -2.46 -3.66
CA GLU A 193 -13.54 -2.32 -5.11
C GLU A 193 -12.61 -1.27 -5.75
N VAL A 194 -11.31 -1.40 -5.51
CA VAL A 194 -10.27 -0.50 -6.02
C VAL A 194 -9.28 -1.18 -6.99
N THR A 195 -9.43 -2.47 -7.27
CA THR A 195 -8.47 -3.24 -8.07
C THR A 195 -8.71 -3.07 -9.57
N GLY A 196 -9.72 -3.73 -10.10
CA GLY A 196 -10.03 -3.77 -11.54
C GLY A 196 -9.29 -4.88 -12.29
N LYS A 197 -9.70 -5.10 -13.54
CA LYS A 197 -9.32 -6.26 -14.34
C LYS A 197 -7.81 -6.47 -14.43
N GLU A 198 -7.03 -5.42 -14.64
CA GLU A 198 -5.60 -5.50 -14.87
C GLU A 198 -4.84 -5.95 -13.61
N LEU A 199 -5.17 -5.35 -12.45
CA LEU A 199 -4.56 -5.72 -11.17
C LEU A 199 -4.99 -7.12 -10.74
N ASP A 200 -6.28 -7.45 -10.89
CA ASP A 200 -6.81 -8.78 -10.57
C ASP A 200 -6.17 -9.87 -11.45
N THR A 201 -5.93 -9.58 -12.72
CA THR A 201 -5.25 -10.50 -13.64
C THR A 201 -3.81 -10.74 -13.19
N LEU A 202 -3.03 -9.68 -12.90
CA LEU A 202 -1.64 -9.85 -12.43
C LEU A 202 -1.57 -10.67 -11.15
N VAL A 203 -2.42 -10.36 -10.17
CA VAL A 203 -2.40 -11.04 -8.87
C VAL A 203 -2.89 -12.48 -9.00
N SER A 204 -3.94 -12.73 -9.76
CA SER A 204 -4.45 -14.11 -9.97
C SER A 204 -3.41 -14.99 -10.66
N LEU A 205 -2.73 -14.47 -11.69
CA LEU A 205 -1.63 -15.17 -12.34
C LEU A 205 -0.46 -15.40 -11.37
N ALA A 206 -0.13 -14.42 -10.52
CA ALA A 206 0.94 -14.55 -9.53
C ALA A 206 0.66 -15.67 -8.52
N TRP A 207 -0.59 -15.80 -8.05
CA TRP A 207 -0.96 -16.86 -7.10
C TRP A 207 -0.81 -18.27 -7.65
N GLU A 208 -0.89 -18.45 -8.97
CA GLU A 208 -0.73 -19.74 -9.64
C GLU A 208 0.75 -20.11 -9.86
N MET A 209 1.68 -19.16 -9.68
CA MET A 209 3.09 -19.37 -9.98
C MET A 209 3.83 -20.11 -8.88
N PRO A 210 4.70 -21.07 -9.23
CA PRO A 210 5.53 -21.75 -8.25
C PRO A 210 6.47 -20.76 -7.56
N GLY A 211 6.65 -20.95 -6.23
CA GLY A 211 7.53 -20.09 -5.42
C GLY A 211 6.94 -18.75 -5.00
N VAL A 212 5.73 -18.41 -5.40
CA VAL A 212 5.00 -17.23 -4.88
C VAL A 212 4.36 -17.60 -3.55
N ILE A 213 4.61 -16.79 -2.53
CA ILE A 213 4.00 -16.97 -1.21
C ILE A 213 2.87 -15.97 -0.92
N GLY A 214 2.79 -14.88 -1.68
CA GLY A 214 1.73 -13.90 -1.58
C GLY A 214 1.86 -12.82 -2.65
N ALA A 215 0.73 -12.27 -3.06
CA ALA A 215 0.65 -11.17 -4.01
C ALA A 215 -0.58 -10.30 -3.74
N ARG A 216 -0.44 -8.98 -3.93
CA ARG A 216 -1.51 -7.99 -3.81
C ARG A 216 -1.25 -6.77 -4.68
N MET A 217 -2.29 -5.99 -4.93
CA MET A 217 -2.09 -4.64 -5.43
C MET A 217 -1.39 -3.74 -4.40
N THR A 218 -0.74 -2.67 -4.85
CA THR A 218 -0.18 -1.62 -4.00
C THR A 218 -0.57 -0.23 -4.51
N GLY A 219 -0.56 0.76 -3.59
CA GLY A 219 -0.99 2.12 -3.88
C GLY A 219 -2.52 2.30 -3.90
N ALA A 220 -3.00 3.35 -4.57
CA ALA A 220 -4.41 3.75 -4.59
C ALA A 220 -5.34 2.81 -5.39
N GLY A 221 -4.80 1.93 -6.22
CA GLY A 221 -5.58 1.08 -7.10
C GLY A 221 -5.97 1.73 -8.42
N PHE A 222 -7.04 1.22 -9.04
CA PHE A 222 -7.58 1.65 -10.34
C PHE A 222 -6.58 1.53 -11.52
N GLY A 223 -5.56 0.71 -11.36
CA GLY A 223 -4.35 0.54 -12.15
C GLY A 223 -3.12 0.67 -11.28
N GLY A 224 -1.94 0.85 -11.87
CA GLY A 224 -0.68 0.91 -11.14
C GLY A 224 -0.08 -0.47 -10.90
N CYS A 225 0.41 -0.75 -9.69
CA CYS A 225 1.27 -1.90 -9.47
C CYS A 225 0.67 -2.96 -8.54
N THR A 226 1.21 -4.16 -8.69
CA THR A 226 1.12 -5.26 -7.73
C THR A 226 2.48 -5.47 -7.05
N VAL A 227 2.47 -6.07 -5.88
CA VAL A 227 3.67 -6.55 -5.18
C VAL A 227 3.50 -8.04 -4.90
N SER A 228 4.51 -8.81 -5.25
CA SER A 228 4.58 -10.27 -5.04
C SER A 228 5.86 -10.63 -4.30
N ILE A 229 5.78 -11.63 -3.42
CA ILE A 229 6.96 -12.24 -2.79
C ILE A 229 7.20 -13.58 -3.48
N VAL A 230 8.34 -13.69 -4.14
CA VAL A 230 8.67 -14.79 -5.05
C VAL A 230 10.00 -15.40 -4.63
N LYS A 231 10.12 -16.73 -4.63
CA LYS A 231 11.41 -17.41 -4.46
C LYS A 231 12.40 -16.92 -5.51
N GLU A 232 13.62 -16.60 -5.09
CA GLU A 232 14.65 -16.03 -5.96
C GLU A 232 14.90 -16.87 -7.21
N GLU A 233 14.96 -18.19 -7.09
CA GLU A 233 15.13 -19.14 -8.18
C GLU A 233 13.99 -19.13 -9.21
N ASN A 234 12.79 -18.67 -8.84
CA ASN A 234 11.60 -18.63 -9.69
C ASN A 234 11.35 -17.25 -10.33
N VAL A 235 12.10 -16.21 -9.97
CA VAL A 235 11.81 -14.82 -10.38
C VAL A 235 11.76 -14.65 -11.90
N GLN A 236 12.75 -15.19 -12.63
CA GLN A 236 12.76 -15.03 -14.08
C GLN A 236 11.61 -15.78 -14.74
N TYR A 237 11.34 -17.02 -14.30
CA TYR A 237 10.20 -17.81 -14.80
C TYR A 237 8.85 -17.13 -14.52
N PHE A 238 8.72 -16.52 -13.33
CA PHE A 238 7.56 -15.72 -12.93
C PHE A 238 7.34 -14.55 -13.92
N ILE A 239 8.40 -13.75 -14.16
CA ILE A 239 8.32 -12.58 -15.03
C ILE A 239 7.93 -12.97 -16.45
N ASP A 240 8.62 -13.96 -17.03
CA ASP A 240 8.40 -14.37 -18.43
C ASP A 240 6.98 -14.92 -18.61
N THR A 241 6.56 -15.83 -17.72
CA THR A 241 5.25 -16.48 -17.81
C THR A 241 4.09 -15.50 -17.59
N ILE A 242 4.22 -14.61 -16.62
CA ILE A 242 3.15 -13.61 -16.37
C ILE A 242 3.11 -12.58 -17.49
N THR A 243 4.24 -12.16 -18.03
CA THR A 243 4.27 -11.24 -19.16
C THR A 243 3.49 -11.82 -20.35
N GLU A 244 3.73 -13.08 -20.71
CA GLU A 244 3.03 -13.76 -21.77
C GLU A 244 1.52 -13.83 -21.51
N LYS A 245 1.13 -14.47 -20.40
CA LYS A 245 -0.29 -14.70 -20.06
C LYS A 245 -1.07 -13.40 -19.87
N TYR A 246 -0.47 -12.41 -19.19
CA TYR A 246 -1.11 -11.12 -19.00
C TYR A 246 -1.34 -10.41 -20.35
N THR A 247 -0.34 -10.45 -21.24
CA THR A 247 -0.45 -9.85 -22.58
C THR A 247 -1.56 -10.50 -23.40
N GLU A 248 -1.72 -11.82 -23.31
CA GLU A 248 -2.83 -12.55 -23.98
C GLU A 248 -4.20 -12.10 -23.43
N ILE A 249 -4.34 -11.90 -22.12
CA ILE A 249 -5.63 -11.59 -21.48
C ILE A 249 -5.99 -10.09 -21.60
N ILE A 250 -4.99 -9.22 -21.48
CA ILE A 250 -5.18 -7.77 -21.38
C ILE A 250 -4.95 -7.06 -22.72
N GLY A 251 -4.08 -7.61 -23.58
CA GLY A 251 -3.77 -7.07 -24.90
C GLY A 251 -2.52 -6.18 -24.95
N TYR A 252 -1.82 -5.98 -23.82
CA TYR A 252 -0.53 -5.29 -23.74
C TYR A 252 0.29 -5.82 -22.58
N ALA A 253 1.62 -5.67 -22.65
CA ALA A 253 2.54 -6.22 -21.65
C ALA A 253 2.57 -5.40 -20.35
N PRO A 254 2.78 -6.05 -19.19
CA PRO A 254 3.13 -5.39 -17.95
C PRO A 254 4.64 -5.13 -17.92
N ASP A 255 5.10 -4.26 -17.00
CA ASP A 255 6.52 -4.13 -16.66
C ASP A 255 6.78 -4.74 -15.28
N PHE A 256 7.99 -5.28 -15.08
CA PHE A 256 8.39 -5.83 -13.79
C PHE A 256 9.66 -5.18 -13.26
N TYR A 257 9.69 -5.00 -11.94
CA TYR A 257 10.85 -4.51 -11.20
C TYR A 257 11.13 -5.46 -10.05
N VAL A 258 12.37 -5.97 -9.98
CA VAL A 258 12.85 -6.75 -8.83
C VAL A 258 13.44 -5.77 -7.83
N ALA A 259 12.86 -5.71 -6.63
CA ALA A 259 13.21 -4.73 -5.61
C ALA A 259 13.85 -5.40 -4.38
N ASN A 260 14.71 -4.66 -3.71
CA ASN A 260 15.21 -4.94 -2.38
C ASN A 260 14.67 -3.90 -1.39
N ILE A 261 14.61 -4.26 -0.12
CA ILE A 261 14.26 -3.34 0.96
C ILE A 261 15.50 -2.50 1.25
N SER A 262 15.41 -1.19 1.03
CA SER A 262 16.52 -0.26 1.15
C SER A 262 16.20 0.86 2.16
N ASP A 263 17.23 1.60 2.53
CA ASP A 263 17.06 2.82 3.31
C ASP A 263 16.31 3.90 2.54
N GLY A 264 15.64 4.78 3.28
CA GLY A 264 14.95 5.94 2.77
C GLY A 264 15.88 7.05 2.28
N ALA A 265 15.27 8.19 1.92
CA ALA A 265 15.99 9.35 1.42
C ALA A 265 16.97 9.89 2.48
N ARG A 266 18.25 10.01 2.09
CA ARG A 266 19.32 10.49 2.99
C ARG A 266 20.48 11.08 2.21
N LYS A 267 21.31 11.86 2.89
CA LYS A 267 22.61 12.26 2.37
C LYS A 267 23.54 11.03 2.34
N LEU A 268 24.18 10.82 1.21
CA LEU A 268 25.27 9.84 1.09
C LEU A 268 26.58 10.53 1.45
N LEU A 269 27.35 9.90 2.34
CA LEU A 269 28.68 10.39 2.76
C LEU A 269 29.74 10.06 1.72
#